data_a2f06ca1b0769f4afcaf4e5ce25d022f
#
_entry.id   a2f06ca1b0769f4afcaf4e5ce25d022f
#
_cell.length_a   1.000
_cell.length_b   1.000
_cell.length_c   1.000
_cell.angle_alpha   90.00
_cell.angle_beta   90.00
_cell.angle_gamma   90.00
#
_symmetry.space_group_name_H-M   'P 1'
#
loop_
_entity.id
_entity.type
_entity.pdbx_description
1 polymer ?
#
loop_
_entity_poly.entity_id
_entity_poly.type
_entity_poly.pdbx_seq_one_letter_code
_entity_poly.pdbx_strand_id
1 'polypeptide(L)'
;MTVGKKGLDALRRQYRDQIVESMDIRGNRPVDYEFAASIADKILTRFEAGEFDVATLFYSEFRSVISQIPTAQRLIPADLPAADTAAKAAAGNAALEFEPSEEAILETLLPKNLTVQIYRALLENAASEQGARMSAMDSATRNAGEMIKKQTLVYNRTRQAMITKELIEIISGAEAL
;
A
#
# COMPACT_ATOMS: atom_id res chain seq x y z
N MET A 1 -11.70 -10.95 6.77
CA MET A 1 -11.89 -10.55 5.37
C MET A 1 -10.59 -9.99 4.81
N THR A 2 -10.23 -10.31 3.58
CA THR A 2 -9.00 -9.81 2.93
C THR A 2 -9.34 -9.09 1.63
N VAL A 3 -8.62 -8.01 1.36
CA VAL A 3 -8.74 -7.23 0.12
C VAL A 3 -7.41 -7.29 -0.62
N GLY A 4 -7.43 -7.89 -1.82
CA GLY A 4 -6.24 -8.11 -2.64
C GLY A 4 -5.59 -9.48 -2.48
N LYS A 5 -5.01 -9.95 -3.59
CA LYS A 5 -4.45 -11.30 -3.72
C LYS A 5 -3.26 -11.57 -2.81
N LYS A 6 -2.32 -10.62 -2.71
CA LYS A 6 -1.08 -10.81 -1.93
C LYS A 6 -1.33 -10.99 -0.44
N GLY A 7 -2.28 -10.21 0.12
CA GLY A 7 -2.69 -10.35 1.51
C GLY A 7 -3.36 -11.71 1.77
N LEU A 8 -4.21 -12.13 0.85
CA LEU A 8 -4.84 -13.46 0.90
C LEU A 8 -3.80 -14.58 0.88
N ASP A 9 -2.85 -14.55 -0.06
CA ASP A 9 -1.82 -15.59 -0.22
C ASP A 9 -0.91 -15.69 1.01
N ALA A 10 -0.59 -14.56 1.63
CA ALA A 10 0.22 -14.52 2.86
C ALA A 10 -0.53 -15.12 4.06
N LEU A 11 -1.79 -14.75 4.24
CA LEU A 11 -2.61 -15.19 5.38
C LEU A 11 -3.13 -16.63 5.21
N ARG A 12 -3.34 -17.10 3.97
CA ARG A 12 -3.89 -18.43 3.68
C ARG A 12 -3.06 -19.57 4.26
N ARG A 13 -1.76 -19.37 4.45
CA ARG A 13 -0.87 -20.41 5.02
C ARG A 13 -1.15 -20.70 6.48
N GLN A 14 -1.48 -19.68 7.27
CA GLN A 14 -1.61 -19.78 8.73
C GLN A 14 -3.06 -19.66 9.20
N TYR A 15 -3.91 -18.91 8.47
CA TYR A 15 -5.24 -18.49 8.90
C TYR A 15 -6.33 -18.87 7.92
N ARG A 16 -6.15 -19.98 7.17
CA ARG A 16 -7.09 -20.41 6.11
C ARG A 16 -8.54 -20.49 6.61
N ASP A 17 -8.75 -21.08 7.77
CA ASP A 17 -10.07 -21.32 8.35
C ASP A 17 -10.70 -20.08 8.97
N GLN A 18 -9.90 -19.02 9.16
CA GLN A 18 -10.36 -17.73 9.68
C GLN A 18 -10.65 -16.70 8.58
N ILE A 19 -10.31 -17.04 7.32
CA ILE A 19 -10.60 -16.15 6.19
C ILE A 19 -12.04 -16.39 5.75
N VAL A 20 -12.91 -15.51 6.19
CA VAL A 20 -14.33 -15.59 5.87
C VAL A 20 -14.60 -15.22 4.42
N GLU A 21 -13.93 -14.19 3.90
CA GLU A 21 -14.12 -13.70 2.53
C GLU A 21 -12.86 -13.02 1.98
N SER A 22 -12.69 -13.11 0.67
CA SER A 22 -11.62 -12.42 -0.06
C SER A 22 -12.21 -11.64 -1.22
N MET A 23 -11.87 -10.37 -1.30
CA MET A 23 -12.21 -9.50 -2.43
C MET A 23 -10.96 -9.24 -3.26
N ASP A 24 -11.04 -9.50 -4.55
CA ASP A 24 -9.93 -9.25 -5.47
C ASP A 24 -10.08 -7.86 -6.11
N ILE A 25 -9.01 -7.10 -6.09
CA ILE A 25 -8.91 -5.85 -6.86
C ILE A 25 -8.59 -6.27 -8.30
N ARG A 26 -9.63 -6.50 -9.10
CA ARG A 26 -9.50 -6.96 -10.48
C ARG A 26 -8.85 -5.90 -11.36
N GLY A 27 -7.64 -6.21 -11.79
CA GLY A 27 -6.93 -5.46 -12.82
C GLY A 27 -6.32 -4.15 -12.32
N ASN A 28 -5.74 -3.42 -13.26
CA ASN A 28 -5.11 -2.11 -13.05
C ASN A 28 -6.15 -0.98 -12.93
N ARG A 29 -7.35 -1.28 -12.40
CA ARG A 29 -8.37 -0.26 -12.18
C ARG A 29 -7.95 0.64 -11.03
N PRO A 30 -8.11 1.94 -11.17
CA PRO A 30 -7.97 2.85 -10.03
C PRO A 30 -8.91 2.40 -8.91
N VAL A 31 -8.50 2.62 -7.68
CA VAL A 31 -9.34 2.34 -6.52
C VAL A 31 -10.53 3.28 -6.56
N ASP A 32 -11.73 2.73 -6.83
CA ASP A 32 -12.96 3.50 -6.95
C ASP A 32 -13.73 3.54 -5.63
N TYR A 33 -14.47 4.62 -5.41
CA TYR A 33 -15.34 4.78 -4.26
C TYR A 33 -16.42 3.69 -4.19
N GLU A 34 -16.95 3.25 -5.34
CA GLU A 34 -17.93 2.16 -5.41
C GLU A 34 -17.38 0.84 -4.88
N PHE A 35 -16.10 0.57 -5.14
CA PHE A 35 -15.45 -0.62 -4.58
C PHE A 35 -15.34 -0.52 -3.05
N ALA A 36 -14.99 0.65 -2.52
CA ALA A 36 -14.97 0.88 -1.08
C ALA A 36 -16.36 0.75 -0.45
N ALA A 37 -17.39 1.25 -1.13
CA ALA A 37 -18.78 1.11 -0.71
C ALA A 37 -19.20 -0.37 -0.64
N SER A 38 -18.85 -1.16 -1.64
CA SER A 38 -19.15 -2.61 -1.64
C SER A 38 -18.48 -3.37 -0.48
N ILE A 39 -17.30 -2.90 -0.03
CA ILE A 39 -16.62 -3.46 1.14
C ILE A 39 -17.36 -3.03 2.41
N ALA A 40 -17.73 -1.76 2.51
CA ALA A 40 -18.45 -1.21 3.66
C ALA A 40 -19.80 -1.92 3.85
N ASP A 41 -20.56 -2.10 2.78
CA ASP A 41 -21.86 -2.79 2.82
C ASP A 41 -21.74 -4.22 3.33
N LYS A 42 -20.69 -4.94 2.91
CA LYS A 42 -20.44 -6.30 3.42
C LYS A 42 -20.07 -6.33 4.89
N ILE A 43 -19.30 -5.34 5.36
CA ILE A 43 -18.94 -5.22 6.77
C ILE A 43 -20.20 -4.91 7.59
N LEU A 44 -21.03 -3.98 7.13
CA LEU A 44 -22.27 -3.59 7.81
C LEU A 44 -23.27 -4.75 7.87
N THR A 45 -23.50 -5.45 6.76
CA THR A 45 -24.40 -6.62 6.71
C THR A 45 -24.00 -7.68 7.72
N ARG A 46 -22.71 -7.94 7.89
CA ARG A 46 -22.21 -8.93 8.86
C ARG A 46 -22.28 -8.42 10.30
N PHE A 47 -22.07 -7.12 10.50
CA PHE A 47 -22.24 -6.48 11.80
C PHE A 47 -23.69 -6.54 12.26
N GLU A 48 -24.65 -6.25 11.38
CA GLU A 48 -26.07 -6.34 11.63
C GLU A 48 -26.52 -7.80 11.90
N ALA A 49 -25.86 -8.77 11.25
CA ALA A 49 -26.07 -10.19 11.54
C ALA A 49 -25.45 -10.65 12.87
N GLY A 50 -24.72 -9.79 13.59
CA GLY A 50 -24.08 -10.10 14.87
C GLY A 50 -22.90 -11.05 14.78
N GLU A 51 -22.21 -11.13 13.60
CA GLU A 51 -21.06 -12.00 13.41
C GLU A 51 -19.81 -11.51 14.17
N PHE A 52 -19.73 -10.22 14.48
CA PHE A 52 -18.62 -9.61 15.20
C PHE A 52 -19.02 -8.29 15.87
N ASP A 53 -18.30 -7.90 16.93
CA ASP A 53 -18.52 -6.64 17.67
C ASP A 53 -17.50 -5.56 17.30
N VAL A 54 -16.31 -5.95 16.85
CA VAL A 54 -15.19 -5.04 16.55
C VAL A 54 -14.66 -5.29 15.16
N ALA A 55 -14.57 -4.23 14.36
CA ALA A 55 -13.90 -4.24 13.08
C ALA A 55 -12.64 -3.37 13.11
N THR A 56 -11.50 -3.95 12.77
CA THR A 56 -10.22 -3.24 12.67
C THR A 56 -9.66 -3.38 11.26
N LEU A 57 -9.30 -2.28 10.65
CA LEU A 57 -8.70 -2.20 9.32
C LEU A 57 -7.18 -2.10 9.45
N PHE A 58 -6.48 -3.01 8.78
CA PHE A 58 -5.03 -2.99 8.67
C PHE A 58 -4.63 -2.54 7.26
N TYR A 59 -3.85 -1.49 7.16
CA TYR A 59 -3.37 -0.94 5.90
C TYR A 59 -2.01 -0.28 6.08
N SER A 60 -1.37 0.12 4.99
CA SER A 60 -0.11 0.86 5.00
C SER A 60 -0.39 2.34 4.81
N GLU A 61 -0.22 3.13 5.87
CA GLU A 61 -0.32 4.59 5.82
C GLU A 61 0.86 5.17 5.05
N PHE A 62 0.56 6.03 4.09
CA PHE A 62 1.58 6.71 3.29
C PHE A 62 2.02 8.01 3.97
N ARG A 63 3.23 8.05 4.49
CA ARG A 63 3.84 9.28 5.02
C ARG A 63 4.80 9.94 4.04
N SER A 64 5.59 9.13 3.35
CA SER A 64 6.50 9.59 2.31
C SER A 64 6.91 8.43 1.41
N VAL A 65 7.58 8.73 0.29
CA VAL A 65 8.13 7.72 -0.63
C VAL A 65 9.06 6.72 0.09
N ILE A 66 9.74 7.17 1.15
CA ILE A 66 10.72 6.35 1.90
C ILE A 66 10.06 5.69 3.12
N SER A 67 8.93 6.23 3.61
CA SER A 67 8.32 5.81 4.87
C SER A 67 6.85 5.45 4.66
N GLN A 68 6.55 4.16 4.80
CA GLN A 68 5.22 3.60 4.83
C GLN A 68 5.03 2.90 6.19
N ILE A 69 3.95 3.19 6.90
CA ILE A 69 3.73 2.71 8.25
C ILE A 69 2.53 1.75 8.26
N PRO A 70 2.72 0.47 8.63
CA PRO A 70 1.60 -0.43 8.88
C PRO A 70 0.76 0.11 10.03
N THR A 71 -0.51 0.41 9.76
CA THR A 71 -1.43 1.05 10.70
C THR A 71 -2.65 0.17 10.89
N ALA A 72 -3.10 0.07 12.15
CA ALA A 72 -4.35 -0.56 12.54
C ALA A 72 -5.33 0.53 12.95
N GLN A 73 -6.41 0.66 12.20
CA GLN A 73 -7.47 1.63 12.45
C GLN A 73 -8.76 0.90 12.84
N ARG A 74 -9.35 1.27 13.97
CA ARG A 74 -10.64 0.76 14.36
C ARG A 74 -11.72 1.42 13.51
N LEU A 75 -12.57 0.58 12.90
CA LEU A 75 -13.72 1.03 12.12
C LEU A 75 -15.02 0.96 12.93
N ILE A 76 -15.19 -0.14 13.66
CA ILE A 76 -16.37 -0.38 14.51
C ILE A 76 -15.87 -0.83 15.89
N PRO A 77 -16.34 -0.22 16.99
CA PRO A 77 -17.07 1.03 17.03
C PRO A 77 -16.23 2.20 16.49
N ALA A 78 -16.90 3.21 15.93
CA ALA A 78 -16.22 4.41 15.45
C ALA A 78 -15.55 5.13 16.62
N ASP A 79 -14.24 5.39 16.52
CA ASP A 79 -13.54 6.25 17.47
C ASP A 79 -13.97 7.70 17.17
N LEU A 80 -15.00 8.16 17.88
CA LEU A 80 -15.37 9.56 17.87
C LEU A 80 -14.28 10.32 18.65
N PRO A 81 -13.61 11.33 18.05
CA PRO A 81 -12.71 12.18 18.81
C PRO A 81 -13.49 12.74 19.99
N ALA A 82 -12.93 12.60 21.18
CA ALA A 82 -13.52 13.21 22.38
C ALA A 82 -13.86 14.66 22.03
N ALA A 83 -15.14 15.03 22.17
CA ALA A 83 -15.62 16.34 21.76
C ALA A 83 -14.70 17.40 22.33
N ASP A 84 -13.90 18.01 21.45
CA ASP A 84 -12.99 19.09 21.82
C ASP A 84 -13.83 20.14 22.52
N THR A 85 -13.59 20.32 23.80
CA THR A 85 -14.23 21.37 24.62
C THR A 85 -14.01 22.75 23.99
N ALA A 86 -12.92 22.92 23.22
CA ALA A 86 -12.66 24.10 22.42
C ALA A 86 -13.62 24.25 21.22
N ALA A 87 -13.99 23.17 20.55
CA ALA A 87 -14.98 23.21 19.46
C ALA A 87 -16.40 23.52 19.97
N LYS A 88 -16.77 23.03 21.16
CA LYS A 88 -18.01 23.43 21.85
C LYS A 88 -18.02 24.89 22.24
N ALA A 89 -16.89 25.44 22.66
CA ALA A 89 -16.77 26.86 23.00
C ALA A 89 -16.79 27.77 21.76
N ALA A 90 -16.24 27.31 20.62
CA ALA A 90 -16.22 28.06 19.37
C ALA A 90 -17.56 28.03 18.61
N ALA A 91 -18.35 26.97 18.80
CA ALA A 91 -19.68 26.84 18.17
C ALA A 91 -20.72 27.81 18.74
N GLY A 92 -20.40 28.48 19.86
CA GLY A 92 -21.36 29.38 20.53
C GLY A 92 -22.67 28.68 20.88
N ASN A 93 -23.60 29.40 21.48
CA ASN A 93 -24.96 28.92 21.80
C ASN A 93 -25.87 28.91 20.51
N ALA A 94 -25.33 28.62 19.34
CA ALA A 94 -26.16 28.45 18.15
C ALA A 94 -26.97 27.17 18.28
N ALA A 95 -28.28 27.28 18.39
CA ALA A 95 -29.16 26.13 18.29
C ALA A 95 -29.05 25.55 16.89
N LEU A 96 -28.41 24.39 16.77
CA LEU A 96 -28.37 23.62 15.54
C LEU A 96 -29.70 22.89 15.40
N GLU A 97 -30.46 23.27 14.36
CA GLU A 97 -31.67 22.55 13.96
C GLU A 97 -31.29 21.48 12.95
N PHE A 98 -31.70 20.24 13.19
CA PHE A 98 -31.45 19.10 12.30
C PHE A 98 -32.75 18.75 11.57
N GLU A 99 -32.68 18.68 10.25
CA GLU A 99 -33.78 18.21 9.41
C GLU A 99 -33.39 16.91 8.68
N PRO A 100 -34.19 15.83 8.77
CA PRO A 100 -35.47 15.69 9.48
C PRO A 100 -35.29 15.40 10.96
N SER A 101 -34.23 14.71 11.41
CA SER A 101 -33.89 14.43 12.81
C SER A 101 -32.43 14.04 12.92
N GLU A 102 -31.82 14.17 14.11
CA GLU A 102 -30.45 13.73 14.36
C GLU A 102 -30.24 12.24 14.04
N GLU A 103 -31.20 11.39 14.40
CA GLU A 103 -31.16 9.95 14.18
C GLU A 103 -31.13 9.60 12.70
N ALA A 104 -32.00 10.19 11.89
CA ALA A 104 -32.07 9.94 10.44
C ALA A 104 -30.81 10.41 9.71
N ILE A 105 -30.20 11.50 10.20
CA ILE A 105 -28.93 11.99 9.66
C ILE A 105 -27.80 11.01 10.00
N LEU A 106 -27.73 10.52 11.25
CA LEU A 106 -26.72 9.57 11.70
C LEU A 106 -26.84 8.22 10.96
N GLU A 107 -28.03 7.71 10.74
CA GLU A 107 -28.27 6.50 9.95
C GLU A 107 -27.69 6.61 8.53
N THR A 108 -27.70 7.81 7.95
CA THR A 108 -27.12 8.04 6.62
C THR A 108 -25.63 8.33 6.66
N LEU A 109 -25.15 9.03 7.69
CA LEU A 109 -23.75 9.46 7.76
C LEU A 109 -22.81 8.36 8.24
N LEU A 110 -23.21 7.48 9.14
CA LEU A 110 -22.36 6.43 9.68
C LEU A 110 -21.87 5.44 8.58
N PRO A 111 -22.73 4.89 7.71
CA PRO A 111 -22.28 4.06 6.59
C PRO A 111 -21.37 4.81 5.61
N LYS A 112 -21.68 6.08 5.33
CA LYS A 112 -20.84 6.92 4.47
C LYS A 112 -19.45 7.17 5.07
N ASN A 113 -19.38 7.44 6.38
CA ASN A 113 -18.12 7.62 7.09
C ASN A 113 -17.28 6.35 7.02
N LEU A 114 -17.87 5.17 7.28
CA LEU A 114 -17.19 3.89 7.13
C LEU A 114 -16.63 3.71 5.71
N THR A 115 -17.44 3.99 4.70
CA THR A 115 -17.02 3.93 3.29
C THR A 115 -15.84 4.84 3.00
N VAL A 116 -15.89 6.10 3.49
CA VAL A 116 -14.80 7.08 3.29
C VAL A 116 -13.51 6.63 3.99
N GLN A 117 -13.59 6.08 5.20
CA GLN A 117 -12.43 5.56 5.91
C GLN A 117 -11.77 4.39 5.15
N ILE A 118 -12.57 3.46 4.65
CA ILE A 118 -12.09 2.34 3.83
C ILE A 118 -11.48 2.85 2.53
N TYR A 119 -12.15 3.79 1.86
CA TYR A 119 -11.65 4.38 0.62
C TYR A 119 -10.30 5.09 0.82
N ARG A 120 -10.19 5.88 1.89
CA ARG A 120 -8.94 6.52 2.28
C ARG A 120 -7.81 5.49 2.49
N ALA A 121 -8.07 4.44 3.26
CA ALA A 121 -7.08 3.40 3.51
C ALA A 121 -6.64 2.65 2.25
N LEU A 122 -7.57 2.41 1.31
CA LEU A 122 -7.25 1.82 0.01
C LEU A 122 -6.34 2.73 -0.83
N LEU A 123 -6.62 4.05 -0.85
CA LEU A 123 -5.78 5.03 -1.54
C LEU A 123 -4.39 5.15 -0.90
N GLU A 124 -4.31 5.21 0.42
CA GLU A 124 -3.04 5.27 1.15
C GLU A 124 -2.21 4.00 0.92
N ASN A 125 -2.83 2.84 0.92
CA ASN A 125 -2.16 1.58 0.61
C ASN A 125 -1.65 1.54 -0.85
N ALA A 126 -2.43 2.03 -1.81
CA ALA A 126 -2.00 2.14 -3.20
C ALA A 126 -0.84 3.12 -3.37
N ALA A 127 -0.90 4.29 -2.71
CA ALA A 127 0.20 5.26 -2.68
C ALA A 127 1.46 4.69 -2.05
N SER A 128 1.33 3.96 -0.95
CA SER A 128 2.42 3.26 -0.26
C SER A 128 3.09 2.23 -1.16
N GLU A 129 2.31 1.44 -1.91
CA GLU A 129 2.85 0.49 -2.88
C GLU A 129 3.65 1.18 -3.98
N GLN A 130 3.14 2.27 -4.54
CA GLN A 130 3.85 3.02 -5.59
C GLN A 130 5.11 3.70 -5.05
N GLY A 131 5.05 4.27 -3.84
CA GLY A 131 6.21 4.85 -3.17
C GLY A 131 7.32 3.83 -2.91
N ALA A 132 6.97 2.67 -2.37
CA ALA A 132 7.91 1.58 -2.15
C ALA A 132 8.52 1.07 -3.48
N ARG A 133 7.70 0.95 -4.53
CA ARG A 133 8.16 0.56 -5.86
C ARG A 133 9.16 1.56 -6.43
N MET A 134 8.87 2.86 -6.31
CA MET A 134 9.76 3.94 -6.76
C MET A 134 11.11 3.87 -6.05
N SER A 135 11.13 3.72 -4.73
CA SER A 135 12.36 3.59 -3.93
C SER A 135 13.18 2.34 -4.30
N ALA A 136 12.49 1.21 -4.50
CA ALA A 136 13.14 -0.04 -4.93
C ALA A 136 13.75 0.09 -6.32
N MET A 137 13.06 0.72 -7.27
CA MET A 137 13.55 0.91 -8.63
C MET A 137 14.71 1.90 -8.70
N ASP A 138 14.70 2.96 -7.87
CA ASP A 138 15.84 3.87 -7.76
C ASP A 138 17.10 3.15 -7.24
N SER A 139 16.94 2.33 -6.20
CA SER A 139 18.01 1.49 -5.68
C SER A 139 18.52 0.48 -6.72
N ALA A 140 17.63 -0.16 -7.46
CA ALA A 140 17.97 -1.08 -8.53
C ALA A 140 18.76 -0.38 -9.65
N THR A 141 18.37 0.84 -10.02
CA THR A 141 19.05 1.63 -11.06
C THR A 141 20.47 2.00 -10.63
N ARG A 142 20.66 2.42 -9.36
CA ARG A 142 22.00 2.69 -8.83
C ARG A 142 22.88 1.44 -8.83
N ASN A 143 22.36 0.33 -8.33
CA ASN A 143 23.09 -0.94 -8.31
C ASN A 143 23.47 -1.41 -9.73
N ALA A 144 22.56 -1.27 -10.70
CA ALA A 144 22.84 -1.59 -12.10
C ALA A 144 23.95 -0.70 -12.66
N GLY A 145 23.95 0.60 -12.37
CA GLY A 145 25.01 1.52 -12.77
C GLY A 145 26.39 1.13 -12.21
N GLU A 146 26.46 0.75 -10.95
CA GLU A 146 27.71 0.25 -10.34
C GLU A 146 28.18 -1.05 -10.97
N MET A 147 27.25 -1.98 -11.24
CA MET A 147 27.57 -3.24 -11.89
C MET A 147 28.11 -3.02 -13.32
N ILE A 148 27.51 -2.11 -14.08
CA ILE A 148 27.98 -1.73 -15.43
C ILE A 148 29.41 -1.18 -15.36
N LYS A 149 29.70 -0.26 -14.43
CA LYS A 149 31.05 0.29 -14.24
C LYS A 149 32.08 -0.81 -13.95
N LYS A 150 31.73 -1.73 -13.02
CA LYS A 150 32.58 -2.86 -12.65
C LYS A 150 32.84 -3.79 -13.84
N GLN A 151 31.80 -4.12 -14.59
CA GLN A 151 31.95 -4.99 -15.77
C GLN A 151 32.74 -4.32 -16.90
N THR A 152 32.60 -3.02 -17.10
CA THR A 152 33.38 -2.26 -18.09
C THR A 152 34.87 -2.30 -17.74
N LEU A 153 35.23 -2.18 -16.46
CA LEU A 153 36.64 -2.31 -16.04
C LEU A 153 37.18 -3.72 -16.31
N VAL A 154 36.42 -4.75 -15.97
CA VAL A 154 36.83 -6.16 -16.27
C VAL A 154 36.97 -6.38 -17.75
N TYR A 155 36.02 -5.92 -18.54
CA TYR A 155 36.08 -6.03 -20.02
C TYR A 155 37.33 -5.36 -20.60
N ASN A 156 37.58 -4.10 -20.22
CA ASN A 156 38.75 -3.37 -20.71
C ASN A 156 40.07 -4.04 -20.32
N ARG A 157 40.17 -4.53 -19.06
CA ARG A 157 41.33 -5.27 -18.60
C ARG A 157 41.54 -6.58 -19.38
N THR A 158 40.48 -7.34 -19.60
CA THR A 158 40.54 -8.59 -20.38
C THR A 158 40.92 -8.30 -21.84
N ARG A 159 40.32 -7.28 -22.45
CA ARG A 159 40.65 -6.86 -23.82
C ARG A 159 42.12 -6.49 -23.95
N GLN A 160 42.67 -5.70 -23.03
CA GLN A 160 44.09 -5.35 -23.03
C GLN A 160 44.98 -6.58 -22.86
N ALA A 161 44.62 -7.50 -21.96
CA ALA A 161 45.37 -8.76 -21.78
C ALA A 161 45.36 -9.62 -23.07
N MET A 162 44.23 -9.70 -23.77
CA MET A 162 44.13 -10.42 -25.03
C MET A 162 45.00 -9.79 -26.13
N ILE A 163 44.91 -8.46 -26.30
CA ILE A 163 45.74 -7.73 -27.29
C ILE A 163 47.23 -7.94 -26.99
N THR A 164 47.63 -7.85 -25.71
CA THR A 164 49.03 -8.07 -25.30
C THR A 164 49.47 -9.49 -25.60
N LYS A 165 48.61 -10.48 -25.34
CA LYS A 165 48.90 -11.89 -25.64
C LYS A 165 49.11 -12.11 -27.16
N GLU A 166 48.22 -11.60 -27.99
CA GLU A 166 48.31 -11.67 -29.46
C GLU A 166 49.60 -11.00 -29.97
N LEU A 167 49.98 -9.83 -29.43
CA LEU A 167 51.24 -9.15 -29.77
C LEU A 167 52.46 -10.00 -29.42
N ILE A 168 52.47 -10.63 -28.23
CA ILE A 168 53.58 -11.52 -27.81
C ILE A 168 53.67 -12.73 -28.74
N GLU A 169 52.54 -13.33 -29.11
CA GLU A 169 52.49 -14.48 -30.03
C GLU A 169 53.04 -14.09 -31.41
N ILE A 170 52.71 -12.91 -31.93
CA ILE A 170 53.25 -12.41 -33.22
C ILE A 170 54.76 -12.17 -33.13
N ILE A 171 55.25 -11.52 -32.08
CA ILE A 171 56.68 -11.25 -31.90
C ILE A 171 57.46 -12.55 -31.74
N SER A 172 56.99 -13.49 -30.91
CA SER A 172 57.64 -14.79 -30.73
C SER A 172 57.64 -15.62 -32.02
N GLY A 173 56.61 -15.53 -32.85
CA GLY A 173 56.55 -16.17 -34.15
C GLY A 173 57.52 -15.54 -35.18
N ALA A 174 57.76 -14.23 -35.07
CA ALA A 174 58.74 -13.54 -35.95
C ALA A 174 60.23 -13.80 -35.57
N GLU A 175 60.47 -14.03 -34.24
CA GLU A 175 61.84 -14.40 -33.77
C GLU A 175 62.20 -15.88 -34.06
N ALA A 176 61.24 -16.72 -34.33
CA ALA A 176 61.40 -18.15 -34.62
C ALA A 176 61.67 -18.45 -36.10
N LEU A 177 61.58 -17.45 -36.96
CA LEU A 177 61.96 -17.49 -38.42
C LEU A 177 63.33 -16.95 -38.63
#